data_e606566988445818e8edcd3f264a4df5
#
_entry.id   e606566988445818e8edcd3f264a4df5
#
_cell.length_a   1.000
_cell.length_b   1.000
_cell.length_c   1.000
_cell.angle_alpha   90.00
_cell.angle_beta   90.00
_cell.angle_gamma   90.00
#
_symmetry.space_group_name_H-M   'P 1'
#
loop_
_entity.id
_entity.type
_entity.pdbx_description
1 polymer ?
#
loop_
_entity_poly.entity_id
_entity_poly.type
_entity_poly.pdbx_seq_one_letter_code
_entity_poly.pdbx_strand_id
1 'polypeptide(L)'
;MIMNEARGIPASRTRRPASTEAPNSKAAKKDRPARSVKVDGNVLTFFPDGPEQLDALIALIDGAKQSLRLLYYIYEPDKAGERVRAAILRAVDRGVAVSLLIDGFGSSDTPDDYFAELPKKGGRFCRFNPSYGRRYLLRNHQKLALADAETKKPSILIGGFNIADEYFGTVPQGAWRDIGLLVQGPAAARLAPYYDELIEWAMSKNARMRPLRKLIFEFTETRGPLQWQLGGPTAKLSPWGVSTCKDLVHGRDVELIAAYFAPTWGMLRRIARAGKRGRARVVTAAKSDNNATIAAARFTYKRLLSRGVEVYEYVATRLHTKLVVMDDVVHIGSSNLDIRSLYLNMELMLRVHDGEFAQMMRSYFEGELEQCVRITPELQNKRATFLNRIRWAVSFFLVTSFDYGVTRRLNFNLTGD
;
A
#
# COMPACT_ATOMS: atom_id res chain seq x y z
N MET A 1 -32.68 -53.31 -45.82
CA MET A 1 -34.07 -53.50 -45.45
C MET A 1 -34.26 -52.70 -44.17
N ILE A 2 -34.89 -51.62 -44.09
CA ILE A 2 -36.04 -50.93 -44.58
C ILE A 2 -35.81 -49.44 -44.54
N MET A 3 -36.23 -48.75 -45.57
CA MET A 3 -36.35 -47.29 -45.78
C MET A 3 -37.37 -46.66 -44.82
N ASN A 4 -37.24 -45.38 -44.57
CA ASN A 4 -38.23 -44.30 -44.73
C ASN A 4 -37.94 -43.20 -43.73
N GLU A 5 -38.16 -41.98 -43.91
CA GLU A 5 -38.66 -41.06 -44.95
C GLU A 5 -38.37 -39.65 -44.44
N ALA A 6 -37.94 -38.79 -45.30
CA ALA A 6 -37.74 -37.37 -45.04
C ALA A 6 -39.09 -36.64 -44.91
N ARG A 7 -39.26 -35.81 -43.89
CA ARG A 7 -40.22 -34.71 -43.88
C ARG A 7 -39.57 -33.40 -43.61
N GLY A 8 -39.62 -32.50 -44.60
CA GLY A 8 -39.09 -31.15 -44.55
C GLY A 8 -39.85 -30.26 -43.57
N ILE A 9 -39.14 -29.42 -42.94
CA ILE A 9 -39.63 -28.30 -42.14
C ILE A 9 -39.15 -26.98 -42.80
N PRO A 10 -40.06 -25.98 -42.97
CA PRO A 10 -39.75 -24.79 -43.77
C PRO A 10 -38.79 -23.83 -43.09
N ALA A 11 -37.94 -23.18 -43.89
CA ALA A 11 -36.98 -22.17 -43.50
C ALA A 11 -37.65 -20.98 -42.77
N SER A 12 -37.31 -20.77 -41.51
CA SER A 12 -37.65 -19.55 -40.77
C SER A 12 -36.65 -18.44 -41.12
N ARG A 13 -37.19 -17.30 -41.53
CA ARG A 13 -36.48 -16.07 -41.86
C ARG A 13 -35.60 -15.64 -40.70
N THR A 14 -34.29 -15.57 -40.92
CA THR A 14 -33.31 -14.91 -40.02
C THR A 14 -33.61 -13.42 -39.98
N ARG A 15 -34.10 -12.95 -38.82
CA ARG A 15 -34.08 -11.53 -38.46
C ARG A 15 -32.64 -11.14 -38.17
N ARG A 16 -32.11 -10.13 -38.88
CA ARG A 16 -30.86 -9.42 -38.51
C ARG A 16 -31.00 -8.89 -37.10
N PRO A 17 -30.00 -9.06 -36.21
CA PRO A 17 -29.98 -8.32 -34.95
C PRO A 17 -29.76 -6.84 -35.23
N ALA A 18 -30.54 -6.01 -34.56
CA ALA A 18 -30.42 -4.56 -34.56
C ALA A 18 -29.03 -4.17 -34.04
N SER A 19 -28.40 -3.20 -34.71
CA SER A 19 -27.19 -2.52 -34.29
C SER A 19 -27.44 -1.93 -32.92
N THR A 20 -26.82 -2.47 -31.86
CA THR A 20 -26.69 -1.83 -30.57
C THR A 20 -25.66 -0.72 -30.74
N GLU A 21 -26.11 0.52 -30.82
CA GLU A 21 -25.29 1.71 -30.66
C GLU A 21 -24.59 1.63 -29.32
N ALA A 22 -23.26 1.85 -29.34
CA ALA A 22 -22.46 2.02 -28.14
C ALA A 22 -23.04 3.19 -27.29
N PRO A 23 -23.17 3.06 -25.95
CA PRO A 23 -23.69 4.13 -25.13
C PRO A 23 -22.76 5.33 -25.23
N ASN A 24 -23.36 6.46 -25.61
CA ASN A 24 -22.79 7.77 -25.78
C ASN A 24 -21.97 8.18 -24.54
N SER A 25 -20.65 8.32 -24.68
CA SER A 25 -19.68 8.65 -23.62
C SER A 25 -19.79 10.09 -23.06
N LYS A 26 -20.92 10.77 -23.30
CA LYS A 26 -21.22 12.11 -22.79
C LYS A 26 -22.11 12.15 -21.56
N ALA A 27 -22.45 11.00 -20.95
CA ALA A 27 -23.23 10.98 -19.72
C ALA A 27 -22.34 11.12 -18.49
N ALA A 28 -22.54 12.24 -17.78
CA ALA A 28 -22.14 12.53 -16.42
C ALA A 28 -20.65 12.78 -16.12
N LYS A 29 -20.15 13.96 -16.49
CA LYS A 29 -19.32 14.76 -15.56
C LYS A 29 -20.20 15.25 -14.39
N LYS A 30 -20.79 14.33 -13.63
CA LYS A 30 -21.41 14.64 -12.34
C LYS A 30 -20.25 14.88 -11.36
N ASP A 31 -20.29 16.01 -10.65
CA ASP A 31 -19.36 16.48 -9.65
C ASP A 31 -18.54 15.34 -8.97
N ARG A 32 -17.37 15.02 -9.56
CA ARG A 32 -16.40 14.22 -8.82
C ARG A 32 -15.83 15.12 -7.74
N PRO A 33 -15.85 14.71 -6.47
CA PRO A 33 -15.27 15.52 -5.40
C PRO A 33 -13.85 15.91 -5.75
N ALA A 34 -13.44 17.11 -5.35
CA ALA A 34 -12.08 17.59 -5.57
C ALA A 34 -11.08 16.53 -5.09
N ARG A 35 -10.19 16.08 -5.98
CA ARG A 35 -9.18 15.05 -5.68
C ARG A 35 -7.82 15.64 -5.33
N SER A 36 -7.74 16.95 -5.19
CA SER A 36 -6.50 17.67 -4.90
C SER A 36 -6.73 18.72 -3.83
N VAL A 37 -5.82 18.77 -2.86
CA VAL A 37 -5.81 19.72 -1.75
C VAL A 37 -4.42 20.37 -1.68
N LYS A 38 -4.39 21.65 -1.28
CA LYS A 38 -3.12 22.38 -1.07
C LYS A 38 -2.78 22.39 0.41
N VAL A 39 -1.61 21.85 0.76
CA VAL A 39 -1.12 21.83 2.14
C VAL A 39 0.32 22.33 2.18
N ASP A 40 0.58 23.39 2.92
CA ASP A 40 1.93 23.93 3.19
C ASP A 40 2.80 24.05 1.91
N GLY A 41 2.25 24.71 0.88
CA GLY A 41 2.96 24.92 -0.40
C GLY A 41 3.06 23.69 -1.29
N ASN A 42 2.42 22.60 -0.94
CA ASN A 42 2.35 21.38 -1.74
C ASN A 42 0.94 21.16 -2.27
N VAL A 43 0.81 20.48 -3.41
CA VAL A 43 -0.45 19.96 -3.94
C VAL A 43 -0.48 18.45 -3.75
N LEU A 44 -1.48 17.96 -3.03
CA LEU A 44 -1.73 16.54 -2.79
C LEU A 44 -2.87 16.09 -3.69
N THR A 45 -2.60 15.18 -4.63
CA THR A 45 -3.60 14.62 -5.54
C THR A 45 -3.78 13.13 -5.29
N PHE A 46 -5.02 12.74 -5.05
CA PHE A 46 -5.42 11.40 -4.67
C PHE A 46 -5.93 10.57 -5.85
N PHE A 47 -5.49 9.32 -5.96
CA PHE A 47 -5.88 8.36 -6.99
C PHE A 47 -6.47 7.10 -6.34
N PRO A 48 -7.81 6.94 -6.33
CA PRO A 48 -8.47 5.80 -5.69
C PRO A 48 -8.44 4.52 -6.53
N ASP A 49 -8.23 4.61 -7.84
CA ASP A 49 -8.42 3.48 -8.75
C ASP A 49 -7.12 3.05 -9.43
N GLY A 50 -6.91 1.73 -9.59
CA GLY A 50 -5.69 1.16 -10.15
C GLY A 50 -5.29 1.69 -11.51
N PRO A 51 -6.18 1.81 -12.52
CA PRO A 51 -5.84 2.40 -13.81
C PRO A 51 -5.33 3.84 -13.69
N GLU A 52 -5.96 4.67 -12.84
CA GLU A 52 -5.53 6.06 -12.59
C GLU A 52 -4.15 6.11 -11.91
N GLN A 53 -3.86 5.15 -11.02
CA GLN A 53 -2.55 5.04 -10.35
C GLN A 53 -1.44 4.72 -11.35
N LEU A 54 -1.68 3.78 -12.27
CA LEU A 54 -0.71 3.43 -13.32
C LEU A 54 -0.48 4.61 -14.27
N ASP A 55 -1.55 5.27 -14.69
CA ASP A 55 -1.45 6.42 -15.59
C ASP A 55 -0.72 7.59 -14.91
N ALA A 56 -0.97 7.83 -13.61
CA ALA A 56 -0.25 8.83 -12.82
C ALA A 56 1.25 8.47 -12.66
N LEU A 57 1.58 7.19 -12.45
CA LEU A 57 2.97 6.73 -12.39
C LEU A 57 3.69 6.93 -13.72
N ILE A 58 3.08 6.52 -14.82
CA ILE A 58 3.67 6.69 -16.16
C ILE A 58 3.82 8.18 -16.50
N ALA A 59 2.80 9.00 -16.21
CA ALA A 59 2.85 10.44 -16.44
C ALA A 59 3.98 11.12 -15.63
N LEU A 60 4.19 10.70 -14.38
CA LEU A 60 5.30 11.19 -13.55
C LEU A 60 6.65 10.82 -14.16
N ILE A 61 6.83 9.56 -14.61
CA ILE A 61 8.06 9.08 -15.24
C ILE A 61 8.32 9.80 -16.57
N ASP A 62 7.31 9.90 -17.44
CA ASP A 62 7.43 10.57 -18.73
C ASP A 62 7.61 12.08 -18.58
N GLY A 63 7.10 12.68 -17.51
CA GLY A 63 7.25 14.09 -17.16
C GLY A 63 8.61 14.47 -16.59
N ALA A 64 9.37 13.52 -16.04
CA ALA A 64 10.67 13.75 -15.42
C ALA A 64 11.68 14.39 -16.37
N LYS A 65 12.45 15.39 -15.88
CA LYS A 65 13.40 16.19 -16.65
C LYS A 65 14.86 16.02 -16.22
N GLN A 66 15.12 15.86 -14.92
CA GLN A 66 16.49 15.82 -14.38
C GLN A 66 16.77 14.51 -13.65
N SER A 67 15.88 14.09 -12.74
CA SER A 67 16.12 12.90 -11.93
C SER A 67 14.85 12.09 -11.74
N LEU A 68 15.01 10.78 -11.60
CA LEU A 68 13.93 9.84 -11.30
C LEU A 68 14.45 8.75 -10.37
N ARG A 69 13.86 8.67 -9.17
CA ARG A 69 14.14 7.67 -8.14
C ARG A 69 12.91 6.80 -7.94
N LEU A 70 13.07 5.51 -8.14
CA LEU A 70 11.98 4.53 -8.06
C LEU A 70 12.32 3.46 -7.02
N LEU A 71 11.37 3.17 -6.12
CA LEU A 71 11.51 2.11 -5.15
C LEU A 71 10.20 1.34 -5.05
N TYR A 72 10.25 0.02 -5.26
CA TYR A 72 9.09 -0.86 -5.17
C TYR A 72 9.40 -2.19 -4.50
N TYR A 73 8.44 -2.70 -3.72
CA TYR A 73 8.56 -4.01 -3.08
C TYR A 73 8.38 -5.15 -4.09
N ILE A 74 7.31 -5.09 -4.90
CA ILE A 74 7.09 -6.03 -6.01
C ILE A 74 7.16 -5.25 -7.32
N TYR A 75 7.91 -5.78 -8.26
CA TYR A 75 7.93 -5.37 -9.65
C TYR A 75 7.87 -6.64 -10.50
N GLU A 76 6.78 -6.87 -11.23
CA GLU A 76 6.60 -8.05 -12.06
C GLU A 76 6.82 -7.77 -13.55
N PRO A 77 7.32 -8.75 -14.31
CA PRO A 77 7.53 -8.62 -15.76
C PRO A 77 6.23 -8.91 -16.54
N ASP A 78 5.11 -8.37 -16.06
CA ASP A 78 3.79 -8.45 -16.68
C ASP A 78 3.50 -7.21 -17.56
N LYS A 79 2.23 -7.03 -18.02
CA LYS A 79 1.86 -5.91 -18.90
C LYS A 79 2.07 -4.54 -18.24
N ALA A 80 1.73 -4.41 -16.97
CA ALA A 80 1.94 -3.18 -16.23
C ALA A 80 3.44 -2.92 -16.02
N GLY A 81 4.18 -3.95 -15.63
CA GLY A 81 5.63 -3.89 -15.48
C GLY A 81 6.33 -3.49 -16.77
N GLU A 82 5.94 -4.06 -17.91
CA GLU A 82 6.51 -3.67 -19.22
C GLU A 82 6.18 -2.23 -19.60
N ARG A 83 4.96 -1.75 -19.34
CA ARG A 83 4.60 -0.35 -19.57
C ARG A 83 5.46 0.60 -18.74
N VAL A 84 5.67 0.29 -17.46
CA VAL A 84 6.49 1.10 -16.55
C VAL A 84 7.97 1.01 -16.95
N ARG A 85 8.49 -0.20 -17.28
CA ARG A 85 9.87 -0.38 -17.78
C ARG A 85 10.13 0.44 -19.04
N ALA A 86 9.21 0.40 -20.00
CA ALA A 86 9.33 1.19 -21.22
C ALA A 86 9.36 2.71 -20.92
N ALA A 87 8.54 3.20 -19.96
CA ALA A 87 8.59 4.60 -19.53
C ALA A 87 9.93 4.95 -18.88
N ILE A 88 10.47 4.08 -18.02
CA ILE A 88 11.79 4.23 -17.40
C ILE A 88 12.89 4.36 -18.47
N LEU A 89 12.90 3.47 -19.45
CA LEU A 89 13.90 3.50 -20.54
C LEU A 89 13.77 4.79 -21.38
N ARG A 90 12.55 5.23 -21.70
CA ARG A 90 12.32 6.54 -22.35
C ARG A 90 12.87 7.70 -21.50
N ALA A 91 12.75 7.64 -20.17
CA ALA A 91 13.32 8.67 -19.30
C ALA A 91 14.86 8.72 -19.40
N VAL A 92 15.51 7.55 -19.38
CA VAL A 92 16.98 7.49 -19.59
C VAL A 92 17.37 7.99 -20.98
N ASP A 93 16.64 7.63 -22.04
CA ASP A 93 16.90 8.10 -23.40
C ASP A 93 16.75 9.62 -23.56
N ARG A 94 15.97 10.27 -22.69
CA ARG A 94 15.86 11.74 -22.59
C ARG A 94 16.99 12.37 -21.76
N GLY A 95 17.92 11.58 -21.20
CA GLY A 95 19.02 12.06 -20.36
C GLY A 95 18.65 12.28 -18.89
N VAL A 96 17.50 11.74 -18.43
CA VAL A 96 17.11 11.78 -17.01
C VAL A 96 18.00 10.85 -16.20
N ALA A 97 18.53 11.29 -15.08
CA ALA A 97 19.29 10.46 -14.13
C ALA A 97 18.34 9.50 -13.41
N VAL A 98 18.25 8.26 -13.88
CA VAL A 98 17.31 7.27 -13.36
C VAL A 98 17.99 6.31 -12.38
N SER A 99 17.32 6.07 -11.25
CA SER A 99 17.71 5.08 -10.24
C SER A 99 16.51 4.23 -9.84
N LEU A 100 16.63 2.90 -9.97
CA LEU A 100 15.59 1.92 -9.62
C LEU A 100 16.10 0.98 -8.53
N LEU A 101 15.37 0.92 -7.43
CA LEU A 101 15.56 -0.01 -6.32
C LEU A 101 14.33 -0.91 -6.19
N ILE A 102 14.48 -2.22 -6.29
CA ILE A 102 13.40 -3.19 -6.03
C ILE A 102 13.78 -4.11 -4.88
N ASP A 103 12.80 -4.63 -4.16
CA ASP A 103 13.05 -5.62 -3.10
C ASP A 103 13.36 -6.99 -3.72
N GLY A 104 14.42 -7.65 -3.25
CA GLY A 104 14.89 -8.91 -3.83
C GLY A 104 14.00 -10.10 -3.51
N PHE A 105 13.20 -10.03 -2.43
CA PHE A 105 12.24 -11.08 -2.10
C PHE A 105 10.88 -10.83 -2.75
N GLY A 106 10.37 -9.60 -2.64
CA GLY A 106 9.09 -9.24 -3.24
C GLY A 106 9.10 -9.36 -4.76
N SER A 107 10.25 -9.10 -5.40
CA SER A 107 10.45 -9.21 -6.85
C SER A 107 11.27 -10.46 -7.23
N SER A 108 11.14 -11.56 -6.49
CA SER A 108 11.89 -12.81 -6.75
C SER A 108 11.61 -13.41 -8.13
N ASP A 109 10.39 -13.20 -8.63
CA ASP A 109 9.93 -13.75 -9.90
C ASP A 109 10.39 -12.91 -11.12
N THR A 110 10.99 -11.74 -10.88
CA THR A 110 11.55 -10.89 -11.93
C THR A 110 13.00 -11.31 -12.21
N PRO A 111 13.32 -11.74 -13.45
CA PRO A 111 14.68 -12.14 -13.81
C PRO A 111 15.71 -11.03 -13.60
N ASP A 112 16.95 -11.39 -13.32
CA ASP A 112 18.03 -10.41 -13.08
C ASP A 112 18.35 -9.56 -14.31
N ASP A 113 18.18 -10.11 -15.51
CA ASP A 113 18.42 -9.44 -16.78
C ASP A 113 17.26 -8.59 -17.28
N TYR A 114 16.09 -8.67 -16.62
CA TYR A 114 14.90 -7.87 -17.01
C TYR A 114 15.18 -6.37 -17.08
N PHE A 115 16.04 -5.87 -16.20
CA PHE A 115 16.48 -4.47 -16.19
C PHE A 115 17.88 -4.25 -16.76
N ALA A 116 18.48 -5.22 -17.48
CA ALA A 116 19.85 -5.09 -17.97
C ALA A 116 20.08 -3.90 -18.92
N GLU A 117 19.06 -3.43 -19.61
CA GLU A 117 19.16 -2.25 -20.46
C GLU A 117 19.35 -0.94 -19.68
N LEU A 118 18.77 -0.85 -18.46
CA LEU A 118 18.83 0.35 -17.64
C LEU A 118 20.29 0.76 -17.33
N PRO A 119 21.16 -0.10 -16.75
CA PRO A 119 22.54 0.26 -16.53
C PRO A 119 23.36 0.41 -17.83
N LYS A 120 23.03 -0.32 -18.91
CA LYS A 120 23.70 -0.13 -20.20
C LYS A 120 23.49 1.28 -20.79
N LYS A 121 22.36 1.90 -20.47
CA LYS A 121 22.01 3.27 -20.87
C LYS A 121 22.42 4.34 -19.83
N GLY A 122 23.15 3.99 -18.77
CA GLY A 122 23.65 4.91 -17.75
C GLY A 122 22.72 5.10 -16.54
N GLY A 123 21.59 4.39 -16.47
CA GLY A 123 20.76 4.36 -15.27
C GLY A 123 21.33 3.45 -14.19
N ARG A 124 20.81 3.58 -12.97
CA ARG A 124 21.20 2.74 -11.81
C ARG A 124 20.12 1.72 -11.51
N PHE A 125 20.51 0.48 -11.34
CA PHE A 125 19.62 -0.59 -10.88
C PHE A 125 20.21 -1.30 -9.66
N CYS A 126 19.39 -1.54 -8.64
CA CYS A 126 19.80 -2.30 -7.46
C CYS A 126 18.64 -3.14 -6.94
N ARG A 127 18.94 -4.37 -6.50
CA ARG A 127 18.04 -5.18 -5.68
C ARG A 127 18.36 -4.95 -4.21
N PHE A 128 17.33 -4.59 -3.43
CA PHE A 128 17.43 -4.59 -1.99
C PHE A 128 17.46 -6.05 -1.52
N ASN A 129 18.64 -6.56 -1.44
CA ASN A 129 18.88 -7.91 -0.96
C ASN A 129 19.92 -7.82 0.17
N PRO A 130 19.47 -7.57 1.42
CA PRO A 130 20.37 -7.48 2.56
C PRO A 130 20.96 -8.86 2.83
N SER A 131 21.88 -9.23 1.94
CA SER A 131 22.57 -10.46 1.68
C SER A 131 22.74 -11.44 2.83
N TYR A 132 22.63 -12.68 2.46
CA TYR A 132 23.20 -13.89 3.04
C TYR A 132 23.16 -14.03 4.56
N GLY A 133 22.44 -15.03 5.04
CA GLY A 133 22.30 -15.37 6.43
C GLY A 133 21.08 -14.76 7.08
N ARG A 134 21.20 -14.32 8.31
CA ARG A 134 20.09 -13.94 9.21
C ARG A 134 19.29 -12.70 8.77
N ARG A 135 19.78 -11.91 7.80
CA ARG A 135 19.19 -10.65 7.33
C ARG A 135 18.21 -10.82 6.18
N TYR A 136 18.11 -12.00 5.60
CA TYR A 136 17.28 -12.24 4.42
C TYR A 136 15.76 -12.00 4.66
N LEU A 137 15.32 -11.90 5.91
CA LEU A 137 13.93 -11.62 6.28
C LEU A 137 13.57 -10.13 6.32
N LEU A 138 14.54 -9.23 6.22
CA LEU A 138 14.29 -7.80 6.07
C LEU A 138 13.70 -7.53 4.68
N ARG A 139 12.61 -6.79 4.61
CA ARG A 139 11.93 -6.41 3.37
C ARG A 139 11.93 -4.91 3.23
N ASN A 140 12.14 -4.44 2.03
CA ASN A 140 11.88 -3.05 1.69
C ASN A 140 10.46 -2.93 1.11
N HIS A 141 9.51 -2.71 2.00
CA HIS A 141 8.09 -2.66 1.65
C HIS A 141 7.62 -1.26 1.23
N GLN A 142 8.55 -0.32 1.06
CA GLN A 142 8.28 1.03 0.57
C GLN A 142 7.89 1.02 -0.91
N LYS A 143 7.06 1.98 -1.32
CA LYS A 143 6.67 2.21 -2.71
C LYS A 143 6.67 3.71 -2.95
N LEU A 144 7.56 4.14 -3.85
CA LEU A 144 7.66 5.53 -4.25
C LEU A 144 8.22 5.69 -5.66
N ALA A 145 7.78 6.76 -6.33
CA ALA A 145 8.39 7.28 -7.53
C ALA A 145 8.61 8.79 -7.32
N LEU A 146 9.85 9.23 -7.25
CA LEU A 146 10.25 10.61 -6.99
C LEU A 146 10.93 11.19 -8.23
N ALA A 147 10.36 12.23 -8.80
CA ALA A 147 10.87 12.93 -9.97
C ALA A 147 11.34 14.35 -9.62
N ASP A 148 12.45 14.74 -10.23
CA ASP A 148 12.95 16.11 -10.29
C ASP A 148 13.15 16.78 -8.93
N ALA A 149 13.66 16.03 -7.96
CA ALA A 149 13.85 16.48 -6.57
C ALA A 149 14.73 17.74 -6.46
N GLU A 150 15.65 17.95 -7.41
CA GLU A 150 16.60 19.05 -7.46
C GLU A 150 16.03 20.31 -8.14
N THR A 151 14.80 20.23 -8.63
CA THR A 151 14.15 21.31 -9.38
C THR A 151 13.19 22.13 -8.51
N LYS A 152 12.59 23.15 -9.11
CA LYS A 152 11.52 23.94 -8.46
C LYS A 152 10.16 23.21 -8.43
N LYS A 153 10.04 22.06 -9.10
CA LYS A 153 8.77 21.31 -9.24
C LYS A 153 8.96 19.82 -8.92
N PRO A 154 9.49 19.49 -7.75
CA PRO A 154 9.63 18.09 -7.35
C PRO A 154 8.26 17.45 -7.20
N SER A 155 8.17 16.18 -7.56
CA SER A 155 6.93 15.43 -7.47
C SER A 155 7.21 13.99 -7.01
N ILE A 156 6.43 13.50 -6.06
CA ILE A 156 6.52 12.11 -5.59
C ILE A 156 5.16 11.44 -5.58
N LEU A 157 5.08 10.25 -6.15
CA LEU A 157 3.93 9.36 -6.07
C LEU A 157 4.24 8.26 -5.06
N ILE A 158 3.37 8.12 -4.06
CA ILE A 158 3.42 7.06 -3.04
C ILE A 158 2.11 6.29 -3.00
N GLY A 159 2.11 5.12 -2.38
CA GLY A 159 0.90 4.32 -2.16
C GLY A 159 1.20 2.97 -1.54
N GLY A 160 0.20 2.12 -1.46
CA GLY A 160 0.37 0.73 -1.08
C GLY A 160 0.65 -0.19 -2.29
N PHE A 161 0.30 0.23 -3.51
CA PHE A 161 0.37 -0.57 -4.72
C PHE A 161 1.80 -0.89 -5.16
N ASN A 162 1.97 -2.09 -5.73
CA ASN A 162 3.19 -2.53 -6.38
C ASN A 162 3.07 -2.39 -7.91
N ILE A 163 4.14 -2.70 -8.63
CA ILE A 163 4.12 -2.74 -10.10
C ILE A 163 3.81 -4.17 -10.53
N ALA A 164 2.51 -4.46 -10.68
CA ALA A 164 1.98 -5.71 -11.20
C ALA A 164 0.54 -5.49 -11.69
N ASP A 165 0.11 -6.24 -12.71
CA ASP A 165 -1.22 -6.14 -13.34
C ASP A 165 -2.36 -6.22 -12.32
N GLU A 166 -2.19 -6.99 -11.27
CA GLU A 166 -3.21 -7.19 -10.23
C GLU A 166 -3.53 -5.93 -9.41
N TYR A 167 -2.65 -4.91 -9.39
CA TYR A 167 -2.91 -3.63 -8.72
C TYR A 167 -3.57 -2.60 -9.63
N PHE A 168 -3.37 -2.70 -10.94
CA PHE A 168 -3.75 -1.65 -11.90
C PHE A 168 -5.02 -1.95 -12.69
N GLY A 169 -5.75 -2.99 -12.32
CA GLY A 169 -7.08 -3.27 -12.82
C GLY A 169 -8.18 -2.54 -12.05
N THR A 170 -9.43 -2.84 -12.42
CA THR A 170 -10.62 -2.33 -11.72
C THR A 170 -11.17 -3.37 -10.74
N VAL A 171 -12.01 -2.93 -9.79
CA VAL A 171 -12.69 -3.83 -8.83
C VAL A 171 -13.50 -4.93 -9.54
N PRO A 172 -14.29 -4.66 -10.61
CA PRO A 172 -14.96 -5.71 -11.37
C PRO A 172 -14.03 -6.72 -12.03
N GLN A 173 -12.79 -6.35 -12.33
CA GLN A 173 -11.76 -7.26 -12.85
C GLN A 173 -11.06 -8.07 -11.75
N GLY A 174 -11.43 -7.87 -10.49
CA GLY A 174 -10.84 -8.58 -9.34
C GLY A 174 -9.49 -8.02 -8.88
N ALA A 175 -9.10 -6.83 -9.35
CA ALA A 175 -7.86 -6.18 -8.95
C ALA A 175 -7.83 -5.82 -7.46
N TRP A 176 -6.63 -5.66 -6.90
CA TRP A 176 -6.45 -5.20 -5.54
C TRP A 176 -6.97 -3.77 -5.36
N ARG A 177 -7.68 -3.55 -4.27
CA ARG A 177 -8.14 -2.21 -3.88
C ARG A 177 -7.06 -1.47 -3.10
N ASP A 178 -6.46 -0.47 -3.72
CA ASP A 178 -5.42 0.36 -3.10
C ASP A 178 -5.60 1.83 -3.47
N ILE A 179 -4.75 2.69 -2.88
CA ILE A 179 -4.75 4.13 -3.11
C ILE A 179 -3.36 4.64 -3.47
N GLY A 180 -3.33 5.67 -4.33
CA GLY A 180 -2.15 6.42 -4.67
C GLY A 180 -2.27 7.88 -4.26
N LEU A 181 -1.16 8.49 -3.86
CA LEU A 181 -1.08 9.91 -3.52
C LEU A 181 0.13 10.53 -4.23
N LEU A 182 -0.12 11.51 -5.08
CA LEU A 182 0.89 12.37 -5.67
C LEU A 182 1.06 13.62 -4.81
N VAL A 183 2.28 13.88 -4.37
CA VAL A 183 2.67 15.10 -3.66
C VAL A 183 3.57 15.91 -4.57
N GLN A 184 3.14 17.11 -4.94
CA GLN A 184 3.90 18.04 -5.80
C GLN A 184 4.28 19.27 -4.98
N GLY A 185 5.57 19.55 -4.87
CA GLY A 185 6.08 20.67 -4.09
C GLY A 185 7.23 20.31 -3.16
N PRO A 186 7.65 21.24 -2.30
CA PRO A 186 8.88 21.11 -1.49
C PRO A 186 8.97 19.83 -0.67
N ALA A 187 7.82 19.28 -0.20
CA ALA A 187 7.80 18.05 0.58
C ALA A 187 8.36 16.85 -0.20
N ALA A 188 8.11 16.79 -1.53
CA ALA A 188 8.60 15.70 -2.35
C ALA A 188 10.13 15.62 -2.37
N ALA A 189 10.82 16.75 -2.47
CA ALA A 189 12.28 16.81 -2.54
C ALA A 189 12.96 16.30 -1.26
N ARG A 190 12.30 16.41 -0.09
CA ARG A 190 12.89 16.04 1.21
C ARG A 190 13.24 14.55 1.34
N LEU A 191 12.67 13.68 0.51
CA LEU A 191 12.99 12.25 0.49
C LEU A 191 14.18 11.87 -0.40
N ALA A 192 14.69 12.78 -1.24
CA ALA A 192 15.80 12.45 -2.13
C ALA A 192 17.07 12.03 -1.37
N PRO A 193 17.56 12.73 -0.34
CA PRO A 193 18.73 12.29 0.40
C PRO A 193 18.53 10.93 1.07
N TYR A 194 17.35 10.67 1.63
CA TYR A 194 17.02 9.36 2.18
C TYR A 194 17.14 8.23 1.15
N TYR A 195 16.56 8.44 -0.04
CA TYR A 195 16.61 7.44 -1.11
C TYR A 195 18.06 7.19 -1.55
N ASP A 196 18.83 8.27 -1.74
CA ASP A 196 20.22 8.19 -2.22
C ASP A 196 21.10 7.45 -1.22
N GLU A 197 20.98 7.71 0.08
CA GLU A 197 21.70 6.96 1.11
C GLU A 197 21.22 5.50 1.23
N LEU A 198 19.93 5.25 1.04
CA LEU A 198 19.37 3.91 1.08
C LEU A 198 19.89 3.02 -0.08
N ILE A 199 19.97 3.55 -1.30
CA ILE A 199 20.48 2.78 -2.42
C ILE A 199 21.98 2.52 -2.30
N GLU A 200 22.78 3.48 -1.80
CA GLU A 200 24.20 3.27 -1.48
C GLU A 200 24.37 2.17 -0.43
N TRP A 201 23.54 2.21 0.63
CA TRP A 201 23.52 1.15 1.62
C TRP A 201 23.18 -0.22 1.00
N ALA A 202 22.18 -0.27 0.12
CA ALA A 202 21.73 -1.51 -0.53
C ALA A 202 22.79 -2.09 -1.48
N MET A 203 23.57 -1.24 -2.13
CA MET A 203 24.67 -1.63 -3.04
C MET A 203 25.94 -2.05 -2.29
N SER A 204 26.07 -1.74 -1.01
CA SER A 204 27.26 -2.06 -0.22
C SER A 204 27.36 -3.56 0.05
N LYS A 205 28.50 -4.18 -0.28
CA LYS A 205 28.77 -5.61 -0.03
C LYS A 205 28.72 -5.98 1.46
N ASN A 206 29.02 -5.02 2.36
CA ASN A 206 29.09 -5.20 3.80
C ASN A 206 28.10 -4.30 4.52
N ALA A 207 26.89 -4.13 3.98
CA ALA A 207 25.85 -3.28 4.56
C ALA A 207 25.56 -3.67 6.02
N ARG A 208 25.81 -2.76 6.96
CA ARG A 208 25.55 -2.95 8.41
C ARG A 208 24.18 -2.43 8.79
N MET A 209 23.57 -3.05 9.80
CA MET A 209 22.22 -2.65 10.26
C MET A 209 22.20 -1.31 10.99
N ARG A 210 23.30 -0.94 11.66
CA ARG A 210 23.36 0.33 12.42
C ARG A 210 23.20 1.57 11.53
N PRO A 211 23.91 1.71 10.38
CA PRO A 211 23.65 2.79 9.43
C PRO A 211 22.20 2.82 8.93
N LEU A 212 21.63 1.66 8.56
CA LEU A 212 20.24 1.60 8.11
C LEU A 212 19.26 2.11 9.18
N ARG A 213 19.47 1.72 10.45
CA ARG A 213 18.66 2.25 11.57
C ARG A 213 18.84 3.75 11.73
N LYS A 214 20.07 4.26 11.56
CA LYS A 214 20.32 5.70 11.63
C LYS A 214 19.50 6.44 10.59
N LEU A 215 19.48 5.98 9.32
CA LEU A 215 18.66 6.56 8.25
C LEU A 215 17.19 6.67 8.64
N ILE A 216 16.61 5.62 9.24
CA ILE A 216 15.19 5.61 9.63
C ILE A 216 14.87 6.74 10.61
N PHE A 217 15.74 6.97 11.58
CA PHE A 217 15.51 8.01 12.59
C PHE A 217 15.87 9.41 12.09
N GLU A 218 16.93 9.54 11.31
CA GLU A 218 17.44 10.81 10.79
C GLU A 218 16.45 11.44 9.79
N PHE A 219 15.89 10.62 8.89
CA PHE A 219 14.95 11.09 7.87
C PHE A 219 13.49 11.00 8.27
N THR A 220 13.17 10.55 9.48
CA THR A 220 11.81 10.65 10.00
C THR A 220 11.55 12.06 10.50
N GLU A 221 10.56 12.72 9.92
CA GLU A 221 10.16 14.08 10.27
C GLU A 221 9.17 14.10 11.43
N THR A 222 9.30 15.10 12.29
CA THR A 222 8.46 15.24 13.50
C THR A 222 7.79 16.62 13.62
N ARG A 223 8.02 17.51 12.65
CA ARG A 223 7.50 18.88 12.64
C ARG A 223 6.89 19.22 11.28
N GLY A 224 5.98 20.20 11.29
CA GLY A 224 5.27 20.64 10.08
C GLY A 224 3.98 19.85 9.83
N PRO A 225 3.13 20.36 8.95
CA PRO A 225 1.86 19.73 8.60
C PRO A 225 2.02 18.50 7.73
N LEU A 226 3.06 18.41 6.90
CA LEU A 226 3.44 17.20 6.16
C LEU A 226 4.73 16.62 6.73
N GLN A 227 4.69 15.35 7.12
CA GLN A 227 5.81 14.65 7.76
C GLN A 227 6.03 13.29 7.11
N TRP A 228 7.20 13.09 6.53
CA TRP A 228 7.63 11.77 6.11
C TRP A 228 8.02 10.94 7.33
N GLN A 229 7.45 9.76 7.43
CA GLN A 229 7.66 8.88 8.56
C GLN A 229 8.10 7.50 8.09
N LEU A 230 9.22 7.06 8.62
CA LEU A 230 9.85 5.82 8.19
C LEU A 230 9.59 4.69 9.20
N GLY A 231 9.47 3.49 8.66
CA GLY A 231 9.52 2.23 9.39
C GLY A 231 10.78 1.46 9.06
N GLY A 232 11.15 0.52 9.91
CA GLY A 232 12.29 -0.34 9.65
C GLY A 232 12.68 -1.21 10.83
N PRO A 233 13.82 -1.92 10.73
CA PRO A 233 14.29 -2.87 11.73
C PRO A 233 14.77 -2.17 13.01
N THR A 234 13.82 -1.79 13.85
CA THR A 234 14.09 -1.09 15.12
C THR A 234 13.84 -1.99 16.34
N ALA A 235 14.61 -1.81 17.41
CA ALA A 235 14.44 -2.56 18.65
C ALA A 235 13.13 -2.23 19.37
N LYS A 236 12.62 -1.03 19.15
CA LYS A 236 11.34 -0.52 19.65
C LYS A 236 10.40 -0.28 18.48
N LEU A 237 9.19 0.14 18.77
CA LEU A 237 8.22 0.55 17.75
C LEU A 237 8.86 1.59 16.81
N SER A 238 8.71 1.38 15.51
CA SER A 238 9.26 2.28 14.49
C SER A 238 8.71 3.70 14.62
N PRO A 239 9.43 4.72 14.09
CA PRO A 239 9.00 6.12 14.24
C PRO A 239 7.56 6.37 13.76
N TRP A 240 7.15 5.82 12.61
CA TRP A 240 5.78 5.97 12.13
C TRP A 240 4.76 5.33 13.09
N GLY A 241 5.07 4.16 13.63
CA GLY A 241 4.21 3.49 14.60
C GLY A 241 4.10 4.25 15.92
N VAL A 242 5.17 4.91 16.37
CA VAL A 242 5.14 5.81 17.54
C VAL A 242 4.26 7.01 17.26
N SER A 243 4.38 7.63 16.08
CA SER A 243 3.57 8.78 15.66
C SER A 243 2.08 8.42 15.62
N THR A 244 1.73 7.34 14.91
CA THR A 244 0.35 6.85 14.85
C THR A 244 -0.21 6.53 16.24
N CYS A 245 0.59 5.93 17.13
CA CYS A 245 0.18 5.69 18.51
C CYS A 245 -0.07 6.97 19.31
N LYS A 246 0.72 8.04 19.08
CA LYS A 246 0.50 9.34 19.73
C LYS A 246 -0.81 9.98 19.26
N ASP A 247 -1.05 9.99 17.94
CA ASP A 247 -2.28 10.54 17.38
C ASP A 247 -3.52 9.75 17.86
N LEU A 248 -3.44 8.41 17.92
CA LEU A 248 -4.50 7.55 18.47
C LEU A 248 -4.83 7.82 19.95
N VAL A 249 -3.90 8.35 20.74
CA VAL A 249 -4.16 8.69 22.16
C VAL A 249 -5.13 9.87 22.24
N HIS A 250 -5.09 10.79 21.30
CA HIS A 250 -5.89 12.02 21.32
C HIS A 250 -7.12 11.94 20.41
N GLY A 251 -7.08 11.12 19.34
CA GLY A 251 -8.12 11.00 18.33
C GLY A 251 -9.49 10.65 18.91
N ARG A 252 -10.53 11.39 18.48
CA ARG A 252 -11.93 11.21 18.83
C ARG A 252 -12.74 10.63 17.69
N ASP A 253 -12.41 11.01 16.47
CA ASP A 253 -13.01 10.48 15.25
C ASP A 253 -11.94 9.74 14.46
N VAL A 254 -11.94 8.40 14.56
CA VAL A 254 -10.89 7.52 14.03
C VAL A 254 -11.46 6.61 12.97
N GLU A 255 -10.89 6.68 11.77
CA GLU A 255 -11.20 5.82 10.64
C GLU A 255 -9.93 5.14 10.14
N LEU A 256 -10.03 3.84 9.94
CA LEU A 256 -8.86 3.03 9.67
C LEU A 256 -9.19 1.99 8.60
N ILE A 257 -8.40 1.96 7.52
CA ILE A 257 -8.41 0.89 6.53
C ILE A 257 -7.05 0.19 6.60
N ALA A 258 -7.07 -1.12 6.86
CA ALA A 258 -5.86 -1.91 6.91
C ALA A 258 -6.04 -3.26 6.20
N ALA A 259 -5.23 -3.49 5.17
CA ALA A 259 -5.20 -4.76 4.45
C ALA A 259 -4.86 -5.93 5.38
N TYR A 260 -3.77 -5.78 6.16
CA TYR A 260 -3.37 -6.71 7.20
C TYR A 260 -3.51 -6.02 8.56
N PHE A 261 -4.40 -6.58 9.38
CA PHE A 261 -4.76 -6.02 10.68
C PHE A 261 -4.44 -7.01 11.82
N ALA A 262 -3.23 -6.94 12.31
CA ALA A 262 -2.76 -7.69 13.48
C ALA A 262 -1.88 -6.78 14.36
N PRO A 263 -2.43 -5.66 14.89
CA PRO A 263 -1.66 -4.67 15.62
C PRO A 263 -1.16 -5.20 16.96
N THR A 264 -0.15 -4.55 17.52
CA THR A 264 0.29 -4.83 18.90
C THR A 264 -0.84 -4.61 19.88
N TRP A 265 -0.78 -5.30 21.02
CA TRP A 265 -1.75 -5.10 22.12
C TRP A 265 -1.83 -3.64 22.59
N GLY A 266 -0.69 -2.89 22.52
CA GLY A 266 -0.65 -1.48 22.84
C GLY A 266 -1.45 -0.62 21.86
N MET A 267 -1.30 -0.85 20.57
CA MET A 267 -2.04 -0.16 19.52
C MET A 267 -3.52 -0.56 19.53
N LEU A 268 -3.83 -1.86 19.66
CA LEU A 268 -5.21 -2.36 19.76
C LEU A 268 -5.96 -1.72 20.94
N ARG A 269 -5.27 -1.53 22.09
CA ARG A 269 -5.87 -0.83 23.24
C ARG A 269 -6.18 0.64 22.94
N ARG A 270 -5.35 1.32 22.16
CA ARG A 270 -5.56 2.72 21.78
C ARG A 270 -6.75 2.86 20.82
N ILE A 271 -6.83 2.00 19.81
CA ILE A 271 -8.00 1.95 18.89
C ILE A 271 -9.29 1.67 19.70
N ALA A 272 -9.27 0.67 20.58
CA ALA A 272 -10.40 0.35 21.44
C ALA A 272 -10.80 1.50 22.40
N ARG A 273 -9.83 2.31 22.86
CA ARG A 273 -10.10 3.50 23.68
C ARG A 273 -10.69 4.65 22.85
N ALA A 274 -10.27 4.81 21.61
CA ALA A 274 -10.86 5.80 20.71
C ALA A 274 -12.35 5.54 20.51
N GLY A 275 -12.78 4.27 20.32
CA GLY A 275 -14.20 3.90 20.25
C GLY A 275 -15.01 4.21 21.52
N LYS A 276 -14.35 4.33 22.68
CA LYS A 276 -15.04 4.77 23.93
C LYS A 276 -15.09 6.29 24.11
N ARG A 277 -14.14 7.02 23.50
CA ARG A 277 -14.06 8.48 23.63
C ARG A 277 -14.90 9.20 22.58
N GLY A 278 -15.13 8.57 21.46
CA GLY A 278 -15.83 9.13 20.33
C GLY A 278 -16.20 8.04 19.31
N ARG A 279 -16.02 8.31 18.03
CA ARG A 279 -16.28 7.35 16.95
C ARG A 279 -14.99 6.66 16.53
N ALA A 280 -15.03 5.34 16.40
CA ALA A 280 -13.91 4.60 15.78
C ALA A 280 -14.47 3.55 14.82
N ARG A 281 -13.98 3.53 13.60
CA ARG A 281 -14.37 2.61 12.53
C ARG A 281 -13.13 1.94 11.93
N VAL A 282 -13.22 0.64 11.73
CA VAL A 282 -12.10 -0.15 11.19
C VAL A 282 -12.59 -0.99 10.02
N VAL A 283 -11.99 -0.82 8.85
CA VAL A 283 -12.19 -1.67 7.68
C VAL A 283 -10.99 -2.60 7.55
N THR A 284 -11.26 -3.90 7.42
CA THR A 284 -10.26 -4.94 7.20
C THR A 284 -10.60 -5.78 5.97
N ALA A 285 -9.66 -6.59 5.50
CA ALA A 285 -9.88 -7.45 4.35
C ALA A 285 -10.76 -8.67 4.70
N ALA A 286 -11.78 -8.95 3.87
CA ALA A 286 -12.48 -10.24 3.85
C ALA A 286 -11.78 -11.27 2.94
N LYS A 287 -11.03 -10.78 1.94
CA LYS A 287 -10.26 -11.56 0.96
C LYS A 287 -8.81 -11.10 0.96
N SER A 288 -7.85 -12.01 0.98
CA SER A 288 -6.41 -11.74 0.97
C SER A 288 -5.68 -12.92 0.33
N ASP A 289 -4.47 -12.70 -0.11
CA ASP A 289 -3.47 -13.72 -0.44
C ASP A 289 -3.04 -14.51 0.80
N ASN A 290 -3.16 -13.92 1.99
CA ASN A 290 -2.77 -14.54 3.26
C ASN A 290 -3.97 -14.72 4.21
N ASN A 291 -4.55 -15.91 4.21
CA ASN A 291 -5.70 -16.24 5.07
C ASN A 291 -5.38 -16.17 6.59
N ALA A 292 -4.11 -16.27 6.98
CA ALA A 292 -3.72 -16.15 8.39
C ALA A 292 -3.90 -14.70 8.89
N THR A 293 -3.68 -13.70 8.03
CA THR A 293 -3.88 -12.28 8.40
C THR A 293 -5.36 -11.97 8.61
N ILE A 294 -6.27 -12.55 7.78
CA ILE A 294 -7.72 -12.43 7.98
C ILE A 294 -8.13 -13.07 9.32
N ALA A 295 -7.64 -14.28 9.60
CA ALA A 295 -7.94 -14.98 10.84
C ALA A 295 -7.41 -14.19 12.06
N ALA A 296 -6.21 -13.61 11.96
CA ALA A 296 -5.64 -12.76 13.01
C ALA A 296 -6.47 -11.49 13.24
N ALA A 297 -6.95 -10.83 12.17
CA ALA A 297 -7.85 -9.68 12.29
C ALA A 297 -9.14 -10.06 13.03
N ARG A 298 -9.79 -11.16 12.66
CA ARG A 298 -11.04 -11.66 13.29
C ARG A 298 -10.89 -11.99 14.77
N PHE A 299 -9.70 -12.37 15.21
CA PHE A 299 -9.40 -12.56 16.64
C PHE A 299 -9.59 -11.27 17.45
N THR A 300 -9.29 -10.11 16.86
CA THR A 300 -9.35 -8.82 17.55
C THR A 300 -10.78 -8.23 17.62
N TYR A 301 -11.70 -8.67 16.76
CA TYR A 301 -13.02 -8.05 16.59
C TYR A 301 -13.86 -8.04 17.86
N LYS A 302 -13.92 -9.15 18.62
CA LYS A 302 -14.67 -9.20 19.87
C LYS A 302 -14.26 -8.09 20.83
N ARG A 303 -12.95 -7.81 20.92
CA ARG A 303 -12.42 -6.76 21.78
C ARG A 303 -12.77 -5.37 21.27
N LEU A 304 -12.71 -5.13 19.95
CA LEU A 304 -13.04 -3.85 19.34
C LEU A 304 -14.53 -3.55 19.50
N LEU A 305 -15.39 -4.49 19.13
CA LEU A 305 -16.85 -4.38 19.24
C LEU A 305 -17.31 -4.11 20.68
N SER A 306 -16.72 -4.80 21.68
CA SER A 306 -17.04 -4.58 23.10
C SER A 306 -16.62 -3.20 23.62
N ARG A 307 -15.92 -2.41 22.84
CA ARG A 307 -15.46 -1.05 23.15
C ARG A 307 -16.11 0.01 22.28
N GLY A 308 -17.16 -0.34 21.52
CA GLY A 308 -17.89 0.58 20.66
C GLY A 308 -17.20 0.89 19.34
N VAL A 309 -16.15 0.16 18.97
CA VAL A 309 -15.53 0.29 17.64
C VAL A 309 -16.41 -0.43 16.62
N GLU A 310 -16.76 0.24 15.55
CA GLU A 310 -17.44 -0.36 14.41
C GLU A 310 -16.43 -1.07 13.52
N VAL A 311 -16.69 -2.32 13.20
CA VAL A 311 -15.79 -3.17 12.39
C VAL A 311 -16.49 -3.55 11.10
N TYR A 312 -15.75 -3.46 10.00
CA TYR A 312 -16.22 -3.76 8.66
C TYR A 312 -15.22 -4.68 7.94
N GLU A 313 -15.73 -5.59 7.12
CA GLU A 313 -14.92 -6.41 6.22
C GLU A 313 -15.21 -6.00 4.77
N TYR A 314 -14.21 -5.52 4.05
CA TYR A 314 -14.28 -5.23 2.62
C TYR A 314 -14.40 -6.52 1.82
N VAL A 315 -15.46 -6.66 1.03
CA VAL A 315 -15.83 -7.93 0.39
C VAL A 315 -15.74 -7.94 -1.15
N ALA A 316 -15.67 -6.76 -1.78
CA ALA A 316 -15.72 -6.67 -3.24
C ALA A 316 -14.53 -7.40 -3.89
N THR A 317 -13.31 -7.06 -3.51
CA THR A 317 -12.09 -7.69 -4.00
C THR A 317 -11.05 -7.80 -2.88
N ARG A 318 -9.79 -8.07 -3.22
CA ARG A 318 -8.68 -8.06 -2.25
C ARG A 318 -8.34 -6.62 -1.84
N LEU A 319 -8.39 -6.34 -0.54
CA LEU A 319 -8.06 -5.03 0.02
C LEU A 319 -6.56 -4.91 0.24
N HIS A 320 -5.97 -3.79 -0.21
CA HIS A 320 -4.56 -3.48 0.04
C HIS A 320 -4.34 -2.05 0.54
N THR A 321 -5.37 -1.24 0.66
CA THR A 321 -5.33 0.14 1.18
C THR A 321 -4.77 0.20 2.61
N LYS A 322 -3.92 1.19 2.88
CA LYS A 322 -3.38 1.53 4.21
C LYS A 322 -3.64 3.00 4.47
N LEU A 323 -4.66 3.27 5.27
CA LEU A 323 -5.13 4.61 5.58
C LEU A 323 -5.56 4.69 7.04
N VAL A 324 -5.13 5.73 7.74
CA VAL A 324 -5.64 6.06 9.08
C VAL A 324 -5.97 7.54 9.09
N VAL A 325 -7.21 7.88 9.42
CA VAL A 325 -7.69 9.26 9.60
C VAL A 325 -8.08 9.43 11.07
N MET A 326 -7.53 10.44 11.70
CA MET A 326 -7.76 10.73 13.13
C MET A 326 -7.98 12.24 13.28
N ASP A 327 -9.22 12.65 13.51
CA ASP A 327 -9.61 14.07 13.48
C ASP A 327 -9.08 14.73 12.18
N ASP A 328 -8.18 15.71 12.25
CA ASP A 328 -7.59 16.39 11.10
C ASP A 328 -6.23 15.79 10.67
N VAL A 329 -5.88 14.62 11.19
CA VAL A 329 -4.60 13.95 10.89
C VAL A 329 -4.83 12.72 10.03
N VAL A 330 -4.08 12.60 8.94
CA VAL A 330 -4.08 11.45 8.03
C VAL A 330 -2.73 10.78 8.01
N HIS A 331 -2.69 9.45 8.11
CA HIS A 331 -1.51 8.64 7.80
C HIS A 331 -1.83 7.77 6.57
N ILE A 332 -1.01 7.89 5.54
CA ILE A 332 -1.17 7.17 4.26
C ILE A 332 0.19 6.70 3.75
N GLY A 333 0.27 5.51 3.15
CA GLY A 333 1.52 4.99 2.59
C GLY A 333 1.56 3.46 2.47
N SER A 334 2.73 2.87 2.73
CA SER A 334 2.98 1.46 2.47
C SER A 334 2.64 0.53 3.63
N SER A 335 2.52 1.05 4.86
CA SER A 335 2.58 0.25 6.08
C SER A 335 1.25 -0.37 6.48
N ASN A 336 1.24 -1.69 6.65
CA ASN A 336 0.15 -2.39 7.29
C ASN A 336 0.15 -2.19 8.81
N LEU A 337 -0.97 -2.49 9.47
CA LEU A 337 -1.06 -2.50 10.93
C LEU A 337 -0.78 -3.90 11.47
N ASP A 338 0.41 -4.41 11.21
CA ASP A 338 0.92 -5.68 11.71
C ASP A 338 2.32 -5.53 12.32
N ILE A 339 2.80 -6.58 12.96
CA ILE A 339 4.07 -6.57 13.68
C ILE A 339 5.26 -6.38 12.74
N ARG A 340 5.22 -6.97 11.54
CA ARG A 340 6.33 -6.83 10.59
C ARG A 340 6.48 -5.39 10.13
N SER A 341 5.40 -4.75 9.75
CA SER A 341 5.39 -3.34 9.34
C SER A 341 5.74 -2.39 10.49
N LEU A 342 5.36 -2.75 11.72
CA LEU A 342 5.63 -1.91 12.90
C LEU A 342 7.08 -1.98 13.40
N TYR A 343 7.84 -3.07 13.12
CA TYR A 343 9.15 -3.31 13.75
C TYR A 343 10.26 -3.77 12.81
N LEU A 344 9.93 -4.29 11.62
CA LEU A 344 10.90 -5.01 10.79
C LEU A 344 11.03 -4.43 9.38
N ASN A 345 9.91 -4.35 8.64
CA ASN A 345 9.94 -3.92 7.25
C ASN A 345 10.34 -2.45 7.14
N MET A 346 11.11 -2.14 6.11
CA MET A 346 11.27 -0.76 5.66
C MET A 346 9.92 -0.27 5.14
N GLU A 347 9.38 0.77 5.74
CA GLU A 347 8.06 1.34 5.39
C GLU A 347 8.17 2.85 5.19
N LEU A 348 7.28 3.40 4.37
CA LEU A 348 7.15 4.83 4.13
C LEU A 348 5.70 5.25 4.35
N MET A 349 5.50 6.18 5.25
CA MET A 349 4.21 6.81 5.52
C MET A 349 4.32 8.32 5.40
N LEU A 350 3.29 8.95 4.88
CA LEU A 350 3.10 10.39 4.97
C LEU A 350 2.05 10.67 6.04
N ARG A 351 2.41 11.47 7.04
CA ARG A 351 1.49 12.06 8.01
C ARG A 351 1.15 13.47 7.55
N VAL A 352 -0.13 13.74 7.36
CA VAL A 352 -0.66 15.04 6.97
C VAL A 352 -1.56 15.55 8.09
N HIS A 353 -1.34 16.77 8.56
CA HIS A 353 -2.21 17.44 9.51
C HIS A 353 -2.89 18.61 8.79
N ASP A 354 -4.07 18.32 8.24
CA ASP A 354 -4.86 19.26 7.45
C ASP A 354 -6.31 18.80 7.37
N GLY A 355 -7.25 19.70 7.72
CA GLY A 355 -8.67 19.36 7.82
C GLY A 355 -9.33 19.07 6.48
N GLU A 356 -8.94 19.79 5.40
CA GLU A 356 -9.50 19.58 4.06
C GLU A 356 -9.03 18.22 3.49
N PHE A 357 -7.75 17.89 3.67
CA PHE A 357 -7.23 16.60 3.28
C PHE A 357 -7.84 15.45 4.09
N ALA A 358 -8.02 15.63 5.41
CA ALA A 358 -8.70 14.66 6.26
C ALA A 358 -10.15 14.44 5.82
N GLN A 359 -10.87 15.49 5.47
CA GLN A 359 -12.25 15.39 4.98
C GLN A 359 -12.32 14.66 3.63
N MET A 360 -11.37 14.90 2.72
CA MET A 360 -11.27 14.17 1.45
C MET A 360 -11.05 12.66 1.70
N MET A 361 -10.18 12.30 2.64
CA MET A 361 -9.93 10.89 3.00
C MET A 361 -11.12 10.24 3.71
N ARG A 362 -11.88 11.00 4.51
CA ARG A 362 -13.14 10.53 5.08
C ARG A 362 -14.19 10.26 4.02
N SER A 363 -14.29 11.12 3.02
CA SER A 363 -15.21 10.90 1.89
C SER A 363 -14.85 9.63 1.11
N TYR A 364 -13.55 9.36 0.94
CA TYR A 364 -13.08 8.09 0.38
C TYR A 364 -13.46 6.91 1.28
N PHE A 365 -13.25 7.02 2.60
CA PHE A 365 -13.57 5.96 3.55
C PHE A 365 -15.08 5.61 3.50
N GLU A 366 -15.97 6.62 3.45
CA GLU A 366 -17.44 6.40 3.33
C GLU A 366 -17.78 5.63 2.04
N GLY A 367 -17.16 5.98 0.91
CA GLY A 367 -17.36 5.24 -0.35
C GLY A 367 -16.92 3.77 -0.27
N GLU A 368 -15.84 3.48 0.47
CA GLU A 368 -15.39 2.10 0.67
C GLU A 368 -16.35 1.29 1.56
N LEU A 369 -17.07 1.92 2.47
CA LEU A 369 -18.06 1.24 3.32
C LEU A 369 -19.20 0.62 2.50
N GLU A 370 -19.56 1.18 1.35
CA GLU A 370 -20.57 0.62 0.44
C GLU A 370 -20.19 -0.80 -0.06
N GLN A 371 -18.90 -1.10 -0.07
CA GLN A 371 -18.33 -2.38 -0.48
C GLN A 371 -17.99 -3.28 0.71
N CYS A 372 -18.50 -2.96 1.91
CA CYS A 372 -18.16 -3.64 3.14
C CYS A 372 -19.37 -4.34 3.78
N VAL A 373 -19.09 -5.40 4.50
CA VAL A 373 -20.04 -6.04 5.42
C VAL A 373 -19.72 -5.55 6.84
N ARG A 374 -20.71 -4.93 7.50
CA ARG A 374 -20.61 -4.55 8.91
C ARG A 374 -20.60 -5.81 9.78
N ILE A 375 -19.62 -5.92 10.67
CA ILE A 375 -19.50 -7.02 11.62
C ILE A 375 -20.20 -6.62 12.91
N THR A 376 -21.37 -7.22 13.16
CA THR A 376 -22.10 -7.04 14.43
C THR A 376 -21.63 -8.05 15.48
N PRO A 377 -21.89 -7.80 16.79
CA PRO A 377 -21.61 -8.78 17.83
C PRO A 377 -22.27 -10.15 17.56
N GLU A 378 -23.50 -10.17 17.02
CA GLU A 378 -24.25 -11.38 16.68
C GLU A 378 -23.56 -12.14 15.55
N LEU A 379 -23.18 -11.44 14.48
CA LEU A 379 -22.44 -12.05 13.35
C LEU A 379 -21.08 -12.61 13.80
N GLN A 380 -20.35 -11.83 14.62
CA GLN A 380 -19.07 -12.30 15.19
C GLN A 380 -19.25 -13.53 16.05
N ASN A 381 -20.28 -13.56 16.91
CA ASN A 381 -20.57 -14.73 17.76
C ASN A 381 -20.96 -15.95 16.93
N LYS A 382 -21.78 -15.77 15.88
CA LYS A 382 -22.17 -16.85 14.95
C LYS A 382 -20.94 -17.45 14.24
N ARG A 383 -19.99 -16.61 13.82
CA ARG A 383 -18.74 -17.05 13.16
C ARG A 383 -17.73 -17.64 14.13
N ALA A 384 -17.79 -17.32 15.42
CA ALA A 384 -16.84 -17.71 16.46
C ALA A 384 -17.11 -19.11 17.01
N THR A 385 -17.23 -20.13 16.15
CA THR A 385 -17.26 -21.54 16.55
C THR A 385 -15.98 -21.90 17.31
N PHE A 386 -15.99 -23.01 18.09
CA PHE A 386 -14.83 -23.46 18.85
C PHE A 386 -13.56 -23.57 17.97
N LEU A 387 -13.67 -24.23 16.81
CA LEU A 387 -12.56 -24.39 15.88
C LEU A 387 -12.08 -23.04 15.30
N ASN A 388 -12.99 -22.15 14.97
CA ASN A 388 -12.61 -20.83 14.47
C ASN A 388 -11.90 -19.99 15.53
N ARG A 389 -12.33 -20.06 16.80
CA ARG A 389 -11.64 -19.36 17.91
C ARG A 389 -10.21 -19.83 18.06
N ILE A 390 -9.97 -21.14 18.01
CA ILE A 390 -8.60 -21.70 18.05
C ILE A 390 -7.83 -21.23 16.83
N ARG A 391 -8.37 -21.38 15.62
CA ARG A 391 -7.69 -20.94 14.38
C ARG A 391 -7.32 -19.45 14.43
N TRP A 392 -8.24 -18.59 14.84
CA TRP A 392 -7.98 -17.15 14.95
C TRP A 392 -6.92 -16.83 16.01
N ALA A 393 -6.96 -17.48 17.16
CA ALA A 393 -5.99 -17.30 18.23
C ALA A 393 -4.59 -17.75 17.79
N VAL A 394 -4.49 -18.93 17.18
CA VAL A 394 -3.22 -19.46 16.64
C VAL A 394 -2.69 -18.54 15.53
N SER A 395 -3.53 -18.12 14.59
CA SER A 395 -3.12 -17.20 13.52
C SER A 395 -2.64 -15.86 14.08
N PHE A 396 -3.36 -15.30 15.06
CA PHE A 396 -2.93 -14.05 15.72
C PHE A 396 -1.58 -14.23 16.43
N PHE A 397 -1.39 -15.32 17.15
CA PHE A 397 -0.12 -15.63 17.80
C PHE A 397 1.02 -15.80 16.79
N LEU A 398 0.80 -16.55 15.71
CA LEU A 398 1.82 -16.76 14.67
C LEU A 398 2.22 -15.43 14.01
N VAL A 399 1.24 -14.61 13.61
CA VAL A 399 1.49 -13.33 12.94
C VAL A 399 2.10 -12.29 13.90
N THR A 400 1.73 -12.30 15.20
CA THR A 400 2.16 -11.24 16.13
C THR A 400 3.37 -11.60 16.99
N SER A 401 3.57 -12.88 17.31
CA SER A 401 4.58 -13.29 18.30
C SER A 401 5.63 -14.20 17.70
N PHE A 402 5.22 -15.20 16.93
CA PHE A 402 6.15 -16.19 16.40
C PHE A 402 7.01 -15.59 15.28
N ASP A 403 6.38 -15.01 14.25
CA ASP A 403 7.09 -14.39 13.13
C ASP A 403 8.01 -13.25 13.61
N TYR A 404 7.53 -12.39 14.50
CA TYR A 404 8.33 -11.34 15.10
C TYR A 404 9.47 -11.88 15.98
N GLY A 405 9.17 -12.82 16.89
CA GLY A 405 10.16 -13.37 17.83
C GLY A 405 11.28 -14.11 17.11
N VAL A 406 10.93 -14.95 16.14
CA VAL A 406 11.91 -15.69 15.32
C VAL A 406 12.70 -14.73 14.44
N THR A 407 12.04 -13.84 13.73
CA THR A 407 12.69 -12.88 12.82
C THR A 407 13.62 -11.94 13.58
N ARG A 408 13.20 -11.45 14.75
CA ARG A 408 14.03 -10.58 15.59
C ARG A 408 15.28 -11.31 16.10
N ARG A 409 15.15 -12.54 16.57
CA ARG A 409 16.29 -13.34 17.05
C ARG A 409 17.24 -13.72 15.91
N LEU A 410 16.70 -14.09 14.76
CA LEU A 410 17.51 -14.51 13.61
C LEU A 410 18.19 -13.35 12.90
N ASN A 411 17.52 -12.20 12.76
CA ASN A 411 18.03 -11.07 11.97
C ASN A 411 18.74 -10.00 12.80
N PHE A 412 18.39 -9.88 14.08
CA PHE A 412 18.80 -8.74 14.89
C PHE A 412 19.39 -9.20 16.22
N ASN A 413 20.27 -10.20 16.21
CA ASN A 413 21.07 -10.51 17.40
C ASN A 413 21.79 -9.23 17.80
N LEU A 414 21.24 -8.58 18.82
CA LEU A 414 21.49 -7.20 19.21
C LEU A 414 22.88 -6.95 19.83
N THR A 415 23.73 -7.96 19.87
CA THR A 415 25.01 -7.94 20.58
C THR A 415 26.23 -7.88 19.67
N GLY A 416 26.09 -7.66 18.39
CA GLY A 416 27.24 -7.86 17.49
C GLY A 416 27.37 -6.94 16.28
N ASP A 417 26.84 -5.70 16.31
CA ASP A 417 27.20 -4.70 15.28
C ASP A 417 27.19 -3.28 15.83
#